data_2d0620834958b600cd193f6157b9ee6d
#
_entry.id   2d0620834958b600cd193f6157b9ee6d
#
_cell.length_a   1.000
_cell.length_b   1.000
_cell.length_c   1.000
_cell.angle_alpha   90.00
_cell.angle_beta   90.00
_cell.angle_gamma   90.00
#
_symmetry.space_group_name_H-M   'P 1'
#
loop_
_entity.id
_entity.type
_entity.pdbx_description
1 polymer ?
#
loop_
_entity_poly.entity_id
_entity_poly.type
_entity_poly.pdbx_seq_one_letter_code
_entity_poly.pdbx_strand_id
1 'polypeptide(L)'
;MDAERLFAWRNDALTRQNSRNTDEVPWDTHVSWLLDSLAREDRLLLIGEYEGVAMGTVRFGRRGSHQEASWTAAPEMRCKGLAKQMVVTACRLIPANIVAEIRVDNAPSIKISEACGFTCVGSHDDFCTWHRASVY
;
A
#
# COMPACT_ATOMS: atom_id res chain seq x y z
N MET A 1 13.14 15.00 0.75
CA MET A 1 11.73 15.36 0.94
C MET A 1 10.87 14.18 0.60
N ASP A 2 9.81 13.98 1.36
CA ASP A 2 8.97 12.80 1.17
C ASP A 2 8.24 12.80 -0.16
N ALA A 3 7.84 13.97 -0.67
CA ALA A 3 7.14 14.06 -1.95
C ALA A 3 7.96 13.49 -3.11
N GLU A 4 9.24 13.83 -3.17
CA GLU A 4 10.13 13.33 -4.23
C GLU A 4 10.36 11.83 -4.09
N ARG A 5 10.53 11.34 -2.85
CA ARG A 5 10.72 9.92 -2.56
C ARG A 5 9.48 9.11 -2.96
N LEU A 6 8.30 9.57 -2.57
CA LEU A 6 7.05 8.91 -2.91
C LEU A 6 6.81 8.91 -4.42
N PHE A 7 7.17 10.00 -5.09
CA PHE A 7 7.09 10.11 -6.53
C PHE A 7 7.99 9.08 -7.21
N ALA A 8 9.23 8.96 -6.77
CA ALA A 8 10.17 7.98 -7.33
C ALA A 8 9.67 6.55 -7.13
N TRP A 9 9.14 6.23 -5.95
CA TRP A 9 8.62 4.89 -5.67
C TRP A 9 7.38 4.59 -6.51
N ARG A 10 6.47 5.56 -6.68
CA ARG A 10 5.25 5.37 -7.47
C ARG A 10 5.58 5.11 -8.94
N ASN A 11 6.63 5.72 -9.45
CA ASN A 11 7.04 5.60 -10.84
C ASN A 11 8.06 4.50 -11.09
N ASP A 12 8.48 3.77 -10.06
CA ASP A 12 9.29 2.57 -10.24
C ASP A 12 8.59 1.59 -11.19
N ALA A 13 9.33 0.99 -12.11
CA ALA A 13 8.76 0.15 -13.16
C ALA A 13 7.94 -1.02 -12.61
N LEU A 14 8.43 -1.72 -11.59
CA LEU A 14 7.71 -2.84 -10.99
C LEU A 14 6.46 -2.37 -10.25
N THR A 15 6.55 -1.24 -9.53
CA THR A 15 5.40 -0.66 -8.85
C THR A 15 4.30 -0.29 -9.84
N ARG A 16 4.66 0.31 -10.98
CA ARG A 16 3.70 0.64 -12.04
C ARG A 16 3.06 -0.61 -12.62
N GLN A 17 3.86 -1.65 -12.87
CA GLN A 17 3.38 -2.91 -13.41
C GLN A 17 2.32 -3.55 -12.51
N ASN A 18 2.46 -3.41 -11.19
CA ASN A 18 1.56 -3.98 -10.20
C ASN A 18 0.41 -3.05 -9.80
N SER A 19 0.33 -1.87 -10.39
CA SER A 19 -0.72 -0.89 -10.13
C SER A 19 -1.83 -1.00 -11.16
N ARG A 20 -3.04 -0.51 -10.82
CA ARG A 20 -4.14 -0.45 -11.78
C ARG A 20 -3.80 0.46 -12.96
N ASN A 21 -3.24 1.62 -12.68
CA ASN A 21 -2.70 2.50 -13.72
C ASN A 21 -1.19 2.22 -13.84
N THR A 22 -0.79 1.68 -14.99
CA THR A 22 0.61 1.31 -15.25
C THR A 22 1.41 2.44 -15.87
N ASP A 23 0.80 3.57 -16.19
CA ASP A 23 1.49 4.72 -16.78
C ASP A 23 2.32 5.45 -15.72
N GLU A 24 3.33 6.19 -16.19
CA GLU A 24 4.06 7.09 -15.31
C GLU A 24 3.14 8.20 -14.80
N VAL A 25 3.31 8.56 -13.54
CA VAL A 25 2.56 9.66 -12.92
C VAL A 25 3.39 10.94 -13.06
N PRO A 26 2.88 11.99 -13.73
CA PRO A 26 3.58 13.28 -13.78
C PRO A 26 3.74 13.90 -12.40
N TRP A 27 4.82 14.66 -12.23
CA TRP A 27 5.14 15.30 -10.94
C TRP A 27 3.98 16.16 -10.40
N ASP A 28 3.40 17.01 -11.26
CA ASP A 28 2.31 17.89 -10.82
C ASP A 28 1.08 17.10 -10.37
N THR A 29 0.75 16.03 -11.07
CA THR A 29 -0.33 15.13 -10.70
C THR A 29 -0.06 14.47 -9.35
N HIS A 30 1.18 14.01 -9.14
CA HIS A 30 1.58 13.39 -7.88
C HIS A 30 1.49 14.36 -6.72
N VAL A 31 1.99 15.57 -6.88
CA VAL A 31 1.95 16.60 -5.82
C VAL A 31 0.51 16.95 -5.47
N SER A 32 -0.36 17.15 -6.47
CA SER A 32 -1.78 17.42 -6.23
C SER A 32 -2.45 16.30 -5.46
N TRP A 33 -2.18 15.04 -5.85
CA TRP A 33 -2.70 13.87 -5.16
C TRP A 33 -2.22 13.80 -3.72
N LEU A 34 -0.93 14.05 -3.48
CA LEU A 34 -0.35 13.98 -2.16
C LEU A 34 -0.95 15.05 -1.24
N LEU A 35 -1.06 16.29 -1.71
CA LEU A 35 -1.64 17.38 -0.92
C LEU A 35 -3.11 17.10 -0.59
N ASP A 36 -3.87 16.61 -1.56
CA ASP A 36 -5.26 16.23 -1.34
C ASP A 36 -5.36 15.11 -0.30
N SER A 37 -4.52 14.09 -0.42
CA SER A 37 -4.52 12.96 0.51
C SER A 37 -4.18 13.37 1.93
N LEU A 38 -3.21 14.26 2.11
CA LEU A 38 -2.81 14.74 3.43
C LEU A 38 -3.86 15.64 4.07
N ALA A 39 -4.68 16.32 3.26
CA ALA A 39 -5.75 17.18 3.74
C ALA A 39 -7.03 16.42 4.11
N ARG A 40 -7.17 15.17 3.65
CA ARG A 40 -8.40 14.38 3.88
C ARG A 40 -8.35 13.67 5.22
N GLU A 41 -9.45 13.75 5.95
CA GLU A 41 -9.60 13.04 7.23
C GLU A 41 -9.84 11.54 7.07
N ASP A 42 -10.31 11.11 5.88
CA ASP A 42 -10.62 9.71 5.60
C ASP A 42 -9.45 8.95 4.98
N ARG A 43 -8.27 9.56 4.93
CA ARG A 43 -7.04 8.92 4.42
C ARG A 43 -5.92 9.02 5.44
N LEU A 44 -5.15 7.94 5.53
CA LEU A 44 -3.94 7.88 6.35
C LEU A 44 -2.80 7.40 5.47
N LEU A 45 -1.73 8.18 5.41
CA LEU A 45 -0.53 7.83 4.66
C LEU A 45 0.62 7.68 5.63
N LEU A 46 1.17 6.48 5.70
CA LEU A 46 2.29 6.15 6.58
C LEU A 46 3.54 5.84 5.79
N ILE A 47 4.67 6.29 6.29
CA ILE A 47 5.99 5.92 5.77
C ILE A 47 6.63 5.01 6.80
N GLY A 48 7.02 3.80 6.37
CA GLY A 48 7.75 2.89 7.22
C GLY A 48 9.24 3.23 7.22
N GLU A 49 9.84 3.21 8.40
CA GLU A 49 11.28 3.43 8.55
C GLU A 49 11.91 2.28 9.33
N TYR A 50 13.14 1.95 8.96
CA TYR A 50 13.95 0.96 9.66
C TYR A 50 15.36 1.53 9.77
N GLU A 51 15.83 1.68 11.02
CA GLU A 51 17.13 2.27 11.32
C GLU A 51 17.34 3.63 10.64
N GLY A 52 16.28 4.45 10.62
CA GLY A 52 16.32 5.79 10.03
C GLY A 52 16.19 5.83 8.51
N VAL A 53 16.03 4.67 7.86
CA VAL A 53 15.90 4.59 6.40
C VAL A 53 14.45 4.29 6.03
N ALA A 54 13.88 5.07 5.12
CA ALA A 54 12.52 4.86 4.66
C ALA A 54 12.43 3.57 3.82
N MET A 55 11.47 2.72 4.17
CA MET A 55 11.29 1.39 3.57
C MET A 55 10.18 1.36 2.52
N GLY A 56 9.22 2.24 2.63
CA GLY A 56 8.04 2.22 1.78
C GLY A 56 6.88 2.96 2.44
N THR A 57 5.69 2.78 1.86
CA THR A 57 4.47 3.41 2.36
C THR A 57 3.37 2.38 2.57
N VAL A 58 2.48 2.70 3.52
CA VAL A 58 1.19 2.04 3.65
C VAL A 58 0.13 3.13 3.69
N ARG A 59 -0.86 3.02 2.84
CA ARG A 59 -1.95 3.98 2.75
C ARG A 59 -3.26 3.30 3.11
N PHE A 60 -4.05 3.99 3.93
CA PHE A 60 -5.41 3.57 4.26
C PHE A 60 -6.39 4.64 3.81
N GLY A 61 -7.51 4.23 3.21
CA GLY A 61 -8.59 5.13 2.85
C GLY A 61 -9.92 4.48 3.18
N ARG A 62 -10.88 5.28 3.64
CA ARG A 62 -12.20 4.77 3.96
C ARG A 62 -12.92 4.32 2.69
N ARG A 63 -13.50 3.12 2.74
CA ARG A 63 -14.29 2.55 1.67
C ARG A 63 -15.53 1.89 2.29
N GLY A 64 -16.62 2.68 2.40
CA GLY A 64 -17.82 2.23 3.11
C GLY A 64 -17.50 1.96 4.57
N SER A 65 -17.78 0.76 5.04
CA SER A 65 -17.49 0.32 6.41
C SER A 65 -16.09 -0.26 6.58
N HIS A 66 -15.29 -0.28 5.52
CA HIS A 66 -13.94 -0.85 5.52
C HIS A 66 -12.88 0.24 5.37
N GLN A 67 -11.64 -0.12 5.68
CA GLN A 67 -10.47 0.65 5.27
C GLN A 67 -9.80 -0.09 4.12
N GLU A 68 -9.53 0.61 3.02
CA GLU A 68 -8.77 0.04 1.91
C GLU A 68 -7.30 0.31 2.14
N ALA A 69 -6.49 -0.75 2.17
CA ALA A 69 -5.04 -0.65 2.34
C ALA A 69 -4.35 -0.83 1.00
N SER A 70 -3.32 -0.03 0.78
CA SER A 70 -2.37 -0.25 -0.31
C SER A 70 -0.96 0.06 0.21
N TRP A 71 0.03 -0.63 -0.34
CA TRP A 71 1.41 -0.47 0.11
C TRP A 71 2.37 -0.51 -1.06
N THR A 72 3.50 0.16 -0.87
CA THR A 72 4.59 0.21 -1.84
C THR A 72 5.90 0.06 -1.08
N ALA A 73 6.71 -0.91 -1.47
CA ALA A 73 8.06 -1.06 -0.93
C ALA A 73 9.02 -0.19 -1.73
N ALA A 74 9.94 0.48 -1.03
CA ALA A 74 11.04 1.16 -1.71
C ALA A 74 11.84 0.11 -2.50
N PRO A 75 12.21 0.39 -3.76
CA PRO A 75 12.88 -0.61 -4.60
C PRO A 75 14.14 -1.21 -3.95
N GLU A 76 14.94 -0.38 -3.30
CA GLU A 76 16.17 -0.80 -2.63
C GLU A 76 15.95 -1.64 -1.37
N MET A 77 14.70 -1.70 -0.87
CA MET A 77 14.36 -2.44 0.34
C MET A 77 13.62 -3.74 0.05
N ARG A 78 13.45 -4.09 -1.21
CA ARG A 78 12.77 -5.33 -1.61
C ARG A 78 13.62 -6.54 -1.24
N CYS A 79 12.95 -7.69 -1.05
CA CYS A 79 13.57 -8.98 -0.77
C CYS A 79 14.31 -9.06 0.57
N LYS A 80 14.04 -8.13 1.50
CA LYS A 80 14.66 -8.10 2.83
C LYS A 80 13.70 -8.46 3.96
N GLY A 81 12.43 -8.77 3.63
CA GLY A 81 11.39 -9.05 4.63
C GLY A 81 10.89 -7.82 5.37
N LEU A 82 11.42 -6.64 5.07
CA LEU A 82 11.06 -5.40 5.78
C LEU A 82 9.69 -4.88 5.37
N ALA A 83 9.31 -5.03 4.11
CA ALA A 83 7.99 -4.63 3.64
C ALA A 83 6.89 -5.38 4.38
N LYS A 84 7.06 -6.67 4.61
CA LYS A 84 6.13 -7.49 5.38
C LYS A 84 5.97 -6.94 6.79
N GLN A 85 7.06 -6.66 7.48
CA GLN A 85 7.03 -6.10 8.84
C GLN A 85 6.33 -4.74 8.87
N MET A 86 6.59 -3.90 7.89
CA MET A 86 5.97 -2.59 7.76
C MET A 86 4.46 -2.70 7.65
N VAL A 87 3.97 -3.55 6.75
CA VAL A 87 2.53 -3.70 6.51
C VAL A 87 1.84 -4.35 7.71
N VAL A 88 2.43 -5.38 8.30
CA VAL A 88 1.90 -6.03 9.50
C VAL A 88 1.74 -5.01 10.63
N THR A 89 2.76 -4.21 10.87
CA THR A 89 2.74 -3.18 11.93
C THR A 89 1.67 -2.12 11.65
N ALA A 90 1.60 -1.64 10.41
CA ALA A 90 0.63 -0.63 10.03
C ALA A 90 -0.81 -1.13 10.18
N CYS A 91 -1.09 -2.36 9.75
CA CYS A 91 -2.44 -2.93 9.84
C CYS A 91 -2.89 -3.11 11.29
N ARG A 92 -1.98 -3.34 12.21
CA ARG A 92 -2.31 -3.45 13.64
C ARG A 92 -2.81 -2.14 14.24
N LEU A 93 -2.53 -1.02 13.61
CA LEU A 93 -3.00 0.30 14.07
C LEU A 93 -4.43 0.59 13.67
N ILE A 94 -5.03 -0.23 12.81
CA ILE A 94 -6.34 0.05 12.23
C ILE A 94 -7.41 -0.83 12.90
N PRO A 95 -8.30 -0.23 13.72
CA PRO A 95 -9.36 -0.96 14.42
C PRO A 95 -10.60 -1.12 13.53
N ALA A 96 -10.43 -1.66 12.34
CA ALA A 96 -11.52 -1.80 11.37
C ALA A 96 -11.25 -2.99 10.47
N ASN A 97 -12.28 -3.41 9.73
CA ASN A 97 -12.09 -4.35 8.64
C ASN A 97 -11.24 -3.69 7.56
N ILE A 98 -10.29 -4.44 7.02
CA ILE A 98 -9.39 -3.93 5.99
C ILE A 98 -9.56 -4.76 4.72
N VAL A 99 -9.61 -4.08 3.59
CA VAL A 99 -9.58 -4.70 2.27
C VAL A 99 -8.34 -4.24 1.52
N ALA A 100 -7.81 -5.11 0.67
CA ALA A 100 -6.71 -4.76 -0.23
C ALA A 100 -6.95 -5.42 -1.57
N GLU A 101 -6.64 -4.72 -2.65
CA GLU A 101 -6.72 -5.28 -3.98
C GLU A 101 -5.31 -5.48 -4.52
N ILE A 102 -4.98 -6.70 -4.86
CA ILE A 102 -3.63 -7.12 -5.25
C ILE A 102 -3.70 -7.84 -6.59
N ARG A 103 -2.82 -7.48 -7.51
CA ARG A 103 -2.74 -8.20 -8.80
C ARG A 103 -2.50 -9.69 -8.55
N VAL A 104 -3.15 -10.52 -9.35
CA VAL A 104 -3.08 -11.97 -9.20
C VAL A 104 -1.65 -12.53 -9.36
N ASP A 105 -0.79 -11.81 -10.06
CA ASP A 105 0.60 -12.20 -10.29
C ASP A 105 1.61 -11.48 -9.38
N ASN A 106 1.12 -10.68 -8.42
CA ASN A 106 1.99 -9.98 -7.48
C ASN A 106 2.27 -10.86 -6.26
N ALA A 107 3.13 -11.86 -6.44
CA ALA A 107 3.44 -12.83 -5.40
C ALA A 107 3.98 -12.21 -4.09
N PRO A 108 4.88 -11.21 -4.10
CA PRO A 108 5.34 -10.61 -2.86
C PRO A 108 4.22 -9.99 -2.03
N SER A 109 3.31 -9.24 -2.65
CA SER A 109 2.19 -8.61 -1.93
C SER A 109 1.17 -9.64 -1.44
N ILE A 110 0.97 -10.72 -2.20
CA ILE A 110 0.11 -11.82 -1.75
C ILE A 110 0.65 -12.43 -0.48
N LYS A 111 1.96 -12.70 -0.42
CA LYS A 111 2.59 -13.25 0.79
C LYS A 111 2.48 -12.29 1.97
N ILE A 112 2.61 -11.00 1.72
CA ILE A 112 2.44 -9.97 2.76
C ILE A 112 1.01 -10.00 3.30
N SER A 113 0.01 -10.03 2.42
CA SER A 113 -1.39 -10.06 2.85
C SER A 113 -1.71 -11.30 3.68
N GLU A 114 -1.21 -12.46 3.27
CA GLU A 114 -1.39 -13.71 4.04
C GLU A 114 -0.76 -13.59 5.42
N ALA A 115 0.44 -13.03 5.50
CA ALA A 115 1.13 -12.82 6.78
C ALA A 115 0.39 -11.84 7.70
N CYS A 116 -0.38 -10.91 7.12
CA CYS A 116 -1.20 -9.97 7.88
C CYS A 116 -2.54 -10.54 8.33
N GLY A 117 -2.86 -11.77 7.94
CA GLY A 117 -4.13 -12.40 8.28
C GLY A 117 -5.26 -12.11 7.30
N PHE A 118 -4.95 -11.63 6.11
CA PHE A 118 -5.94 -11.43 5.07
C PHE A 118 -6.27 -12.76 4.39
N THR A 119 -7.51 -12.88 3.92
CA THR A 119 -7.95 -14.01 3.07
C THR A 119 -8.48 -13.47 1.76
N CYS A 120 -8.26 -14.20 0.68
CA CYS A 120 -8.81 -13.85 -0.63
C CYS A 120 -10.29 -14.15 -0.64
N VAL A 121 -11.10 -13.14 -0.92
CA VAL A 121 -12.57 -13.27 -0.93
C VAL A 121 -13.16 -13.19 -2.33
N GLY A 122 -12.37 -12.95 -3.33
CA GLY A 122 -12.82 -12.89 -4.71
C GLY A 122 -11.77 -12.36 -5.65
N SER A 123 -12.05 -12.43 -6.95
CA SER A 123 -11.19 -11.86 -7.97
C SER A 123 -12.04 -11.12 -9.00
N HIS A 124 -11.47 -10.08 -9.57
CA HIS A 124 -12.10 -9.26 -10.59
C HIS A 124 -11.02 -8.68 -11.49
N ASP A 125 -11.15 -8.91 -12.80
CA ASP A 125 -10.12 -8.58 -13.77
C ASP A 125 -8.80 -9.27 -13.37
N ASP A 126 -7.70 -8.55 -13.31
CA ASP A 126 -6.38 -9.07 -12.94
C ASP A 126 -6.07 -8.90 -11.46
N PHE A 127 -7.08 -8.63 -10.64
CA PHE A 127 -6.90 -8.36 -9.21
C PHE A 127 -7.70 -9.33 -8.35
N CYS A 128 -7.13 -9.67 -7.20
CA CYS A 128 -7.83 -10.37 -6.13
C CYS A 128 -8.16 -9.38 -5.02
N THR A 129 -9.34 -9.53 -4.43
CA THR A 129 -9.74 -8.77 -3.25
C THR A 129 -9.40 -9.59 -2.01
N TRP A 130 -8.63 -9.00 -1.11
CA TRP A 130 -8.21 -9.60 0.16
C TRP A 130 -8.89 -8.87 1.30
N HIS A 131 -9.28 -9.62 2.32
CA HIS A 131 -10.04 -9.09 3.45
C HIS A 131 -9.46 -9.59 4.77
N ARG A 132 -9.35 -8.68 5.73
CA ARG A 132 -9.01 -9.00 7.12
C ARG A 132 -10.07 -8.40 8.02
N ALA A 133 -10.72 -9.23 8.84
CA ALA A 133 -11.71 -8.77 9.81
C ALA A 133 -11.05 -7.96 10.92
N SER A 134 -11.79 -7.01 11.47
CA SER A 134 -11.36 -6.27 12.64
C SER A 134 -11.09 -7.22 13.80
N VAL A 135 -10.01 -6.96 14.56
CA VAL A 135 -9.65 -7.72 15.76
C VAL A 135 -10.12 -7.00 17.03
N TYR A 136 -10.80 -5.88 16.88
CA TYR A 136 -11.27 -5.06 18.01
C TYR A 136 -12.77 -5.06 18.12
#